data_49b17ad07b4f5ef22d13093a57be7504
#
_entry.id   49b17ad07b4f5ef22d13093a57be7504
#
_cell.length_a   1.000
_cell.length_b   1.000
_cell.length_c   1.000
_cell.angle_alpha   90.00
_cell.angle_beta   90.00
_cell.angle_gamma   90.00
#
_symmetry.space_group_name_H-M   'P 1'
#
loop_
_entity.id
_entity.type
_entity.pdbx_description
1 polymer ?
#
loop_
_entity_poly.entity_id
_entity_poly.type
_entity_poly.pdbx_seq_one_letter_code
_entity_poly.pdbx_strand_id
1 'polypeptide(L)'
;MAVGMAISRIFSGKLVDRGRITQVIAAGLYLVVFSFFLLAGCVYLIQWSDTACTILFFGIALLMGIGFGIMFPAFNTLFVNLAPNSQRGTATSTYLTSWDVGIGIGMLTGGYIAEISTFDKAYLFGACLTVVSAIYFKIKVTPHYHKNKLR
;
A
#
# COMPACT_ATOMS: atom_id res chain seq x y z
N MET A 1 -6.78 11.51 -1.62
CA MET A 1 -5.93 10.36 -2.04
C MET A 1 -5.10 10.68 -3.28
N ALA A 2 -5.67 11.10 -4.41
CA ALA A 2 -4.94 11.42 -5.65
C ALA A 2 -3.81 12.46 -5.48
N VAL A 3 -4.04 13.53 -4.72
CA VAL A 3 -3.03 14.55 -4.41
C VAL A 3 -1.83 13.94 -3.66
N GLY A 4 -2.08 13.08 -2.68
CA GLY A 4 -1.02 12.37 -1.95
C GLY A 4 -0.18 11.47 -2.86
N MET A 5 -0.83 10.76 -3.79
CA MET A 5 -0.12 9.96 -4.81
C MET A 5 0.74 10.82 -5.74
N ALA A 6 0.25 11.97 -6.18
CA ALA A 6 0.99 12.86 -7.06
C ALA A 6 2.25 13.44 -6.37
N ILE A 7 2.09 13.92 -5.14
CA ILE A 7 3.18 14.48 -4.34
C ILE A 7 4.25 13.40 -4.08
N SER A 8 3.82 12.22 -3.67
CA SER A 8 4.74 11.14 -3.30
C SER A 8 5.59 10.63 -4.46
N ARG A 9 5.08 10.64 -5.70
CA ARG A 9 5.82 10.23 -6.90
C ARG A 9 7.05 11.10 -7.16
N ILE A 10 6.97 12.40 -6.85
CA ILE A 10 8.08 13.33 -7.04
C ILE A 10 9.25 12.99 -6.10
N PHE A 11 8.96 12.57 -4.87
CA PHE A 11 9.98 12.27 -3.86
C PHE A 11 10.47 10.82 -3.91
N SER A 12 9.59 9.86 -4.24
CA SER A 12 9.93 8.44 -4.21
C SER A 12 10.91 8.04 -5.33
N GLY A 13 10.86 8.67 -6.50
CA GLY A 13 11.76 8.38 -7.60
C GLY A 13 13.23 8.45 -7.18
N LYS A 14 13.64 9.54 -6.52
CA LYS A 14 15.02 9.73 -6.05
C LYS A 14 15.51 8.67 -5.06
N LEU A 15 14.60 8.11 -4.23
CA LEU A 15 14.93 7.06 -3.25
C LEU A 15 15.03 5.69 -3.91
N VAL A 16 14.16 5.43 -4.88
CA VAL A 16 14.19 4.21 -5.70
C VAL A 16 15.47 4.15 -6.53
N ASP A 17 15.85 5.27 -7.16
CA ASP A 17 17.08 5.39 -7.97
C ASP A 17 18.36 5.17 -7.14
N ARG A 18 18.32 5.45 -5.83
CA ARG A 18 19.43 5.16 -4.90
C ARG A 18 19.50 3.69 -4.46
N GLY A 19 18.72 2.80 -5.05
CA GLY A 19 18.74 1.36 -4.74
C GLY A 19 18.07 0.98 -3.42
N ARG A 20 17.34 1.90 -2.75
CA ARG A 20 16.66 1.66 -1.46
C ARG A 20 15.21 1.19 -1.64
N ILE A 21 14.95 0.42 -2.68
CA ILE A 21 13.60 -0.01 -3.09
C ILE A 21 12.84 -0.70 -1.95
N THR A 22 13.47 -1.64 -1.27
CA THR A 22 12.84 -2.40 -0.18
C THR A 22 12.47 -1.53 1.02
N GLN A 23 13.27 -0.49 1.31
CA GLN A 23 12.98 0.47 2.38
C GLN A 23 11.80 1.37 2.01
N VAL A 24 11.73 1.81 0.75
CA VAL A 24 10.63 2.62 0.22
C VAL A 24 9.32 1.85 0.28
N ILE A 25 9.32 0.57 -0.13
CA ILE A 25 8.14 -0.29 -0.05
C ILE A 25 7.72 -0.51 1.41
N ALA A 26 8.66 -0.80 2.30
CA ALA A 26 8.36 -0.97 3.72
C ALA A 26 7.75 0.29 4.34
N ALA A 27 8.30 1.47 4.04
CA ALA A 27 7.75 2.75 4.51
C ALA A 27 6.32 2.95 4.01
N GLY A 28 6.04 2.66 2.73
CA GLY A 28 4.70 2.73 2.16
C GLY A 28 3.72 1.76 2.84
N LEU A 29 4.14 0.51 3.07
CA LEU A 29 3.33 -0.48 3.79
C LEU A 29 2.99 -0.01 5.21
N TYR A 30 3.96 0.53 5.96
CA TYR A 30 3.69 1.06 7.31
C TYR A 30 2.74 2.25 7.29
N LEU A 31 2.85 3.15 6.31
CA LEU A 31 1.90 4.26 6.15
C LEU A 31 0.48 3.76 5.88
N VAL A 32 0.33 2.74 5.04
CA VAL A 32 -0.97 2.15 4.72
C VAL A 32 -1.56 1.41 5.93
N VAL A 33 -0.76 0.62 6.66
CA VAL A 33 -1.17 -0.03 7.92
C VAL A 33 -1.67 1.01 8.91
N PHE A 34 -0.90 2.06 9.14
CA PHE A 34 -1.26 3.13 10.06
C PHE A 34 -2.55 3.84 9.63
N SER A 35 -2.70 4.11 8.34
CA SER A 35 -3.92 4.72 7.79
C SER A 35 -5.17 3.86 8.00
N PHE A 36 -5.07 2.53 7.82
CA PHE A 36 -6.19 1.63 8.06
C PHE A 36 -6.59 1.57 9.54
N PHE A 37 -5.63 1.56 10.46
CA PHE A 37 -5.93 1.63 11.89
C PHE A 37 -6.59 2.96 12.28
N LEU A 38 -6.13 4.07 11.71
CA LEU A 38 -6.78 5.36 11.93
C LEU A 38 -8.21 5.40 11.37
N LEU A 39 -8.45 4.81 10.18
CA LEU A 39 -9.80 4.70 9.61
C LEU A 39 -10.72 3.87 10.49
N ALA A 40 -10.26 2.73 10.99
CA ALA A 40 -11.02 1.92 11.93
C ALA A 40 -11.34 2.68 13.23
N GLY A 41 -10.42 3.52 13.69
CA GLY A 41 -10.60 4.38 14.88
C GLY A 41 -11.50 5.59 14.65
N CYS A 42 -11.68 6.07 13.42
CA CYS A 42 -12.53 7.23 13.11
C CYS A 42 -13.98 7.09 13.58
N VAL A 43 -14.52 5.86 13.57
CA VAL A 43 -15.89 5.57 14.00
C VAL A 43 -16.12 6.00 15.45
N TYR A 44 -15.11 5.86 16.31
CA TYR A 44 -15.21 6.29 17.72
C TYR A 44 -15.13 7.80 17.90
N LEU A 45 -14.53 8.51 16.95
CA LEU A 45 -14.38 9.98 16.99
C LEU A 45 -15.60 10.73 16.46
N ILE A 46 -16.43 10.10 15.63
CA ILE A 46 -17.69 10.68 15.13
C ILE A 46 -18.61 11.09 16.27
N GLN A 47 -18.59 10.34 17.38
CA GLN A 47 -19.41 10.63 18.56
C GLN A 47 -19.04 11.95 19.28
N TRP A 48 -17.87 12.53 18.99
CA TRP A 48 -17.36 13.72 19.67
C TRP A 48 -17.47 14.98 18.81
N SER A 49 -17.23 14.91 17.51
CA SER A 49 -17.34 16.06 16.60
C SER A 49 -17.28 15.65 15.13
N ASP A 50 -18.33 15.95 14.37
CA ASP A 50 -18.39 15.69 12.93
C ASP A 50 -17.30 16.41 12.14
N THR A 51 -16.98 17.66 12.52
CA THR A 51 -15.95 18.44 11.83
C THR A 51 -14.57 17.87 12.05
N ALA A 52 -14.24 17.44 13.27
CA ALA A 52 -12.94 16.84 13.58
C ALA A 52 -12.77 15.49 12.83
N CYS A 53 -13.83 14.67 12.77
CA CYS A 53 -13.83 13.43 12.03
C CYS A 53 -13.61 13.66 10.53
N THR A 54 -14.27 14.64 9.95
CA THR A 54 -14.13 15.00 8.53
C THR A 54 -12.69 15.41 8.19
N ILE A 55 -12.08 16.28 9.00
CA ILE A 55 -10.70 16.73 8.81
C ILE A 55 -9.73 15.54 8.92
N LEU A 56 -9.93 14.69 9.92
CA LEU A 56 -9.11 13.49 10.13
C LEU A 56 -9.23 12.53 8.94
N PHE A 57 -10.46 12.29 8.44
CA PHE A 57 -10.70 11.43 7.28
C PHE A 57 -9.94 11.91 6.03
N PHE A 58 -9.97 13.22 5.73
CA PHE A 58 -9.20 13.79 4.63
C PHE A 58 -7.68 13.66 4.87
N GLY A 59 -7.22 13.85 6.11
CA GLY A 59 -5.82 13.64 6.49
C GLY A 59 -5.37 12.19 6.27
N ILE A 60 -6.18 11.22 6.68
CA ILE A 60 -5.92 9.79 6.47
C ILE A 60 -5.92 9.44 4.98
N ALA A 61 -6.86 9.98 4.21
CA ALA A 61 -6.90 9.79 2.77
C ALA A 61 -5.63 10.32 2.07
N LEU A 62 -5.06 11.42 2.58
CA LEU A 62 -3.78 11.95 2.10
C LEU A 62 -2.62 11.00 2.44
N LEU A 63 -2.52 10.55 3.70
CA LEU A 63 -1.49 9.59 4.15
C LEU A 63 -1.54 8.28 3.36
N MET A 64 -2.73 7.72 3.17
CA MET A 64 -2.95 6.52 2.37
C MET A 64 -2.52 6.74 0.91
N GLY A 65 -2.84 7.92 0.35
CA GLY A 65 -2.41 8.31 -0.99
C GLY A 65 -0.88 8.37 -1.11
N ILE A 66 -0.19 8.92 -0.12
CA ILE A 66 1.29 8.93 -0.08
C ILE A 66 1.82 7.50 -0.02
N GLY A 67 1.29 6.65 0.87
CA GLY A 67 1.69 5.26 0.99
C GLY A 67 1.60 4.49 -0.32
N PHE A 68 0.44 4.49 -0.97
CA PHE A 68 0.23 3.85 -2.27
C PHE A 68 1.07 4.49 -3.38
N GLY A 69 1.20 5.83 -3.36
CA GLY A 69 1.96 6.57 -4.37
C GLY A 69 3.45 6.22 -4.40
N ILE A 70 4.07 5.94 -3.25
CA ILE A 70 5.47 5.50 -3.18
C ILE A 70 5.62 4.00 -3.45
N MET A 71 4.66 3.18 -3.02
CA MET A 71 4.73 1.72 -3.19
C MET A 71 4.58 1.29 -4.64
N PHE A 72 3.63 1.88 -5.39
CA PHE A 72 3.31 1.45 -6.74
C PHE A 72 4.52 1.42 -7.68
N PRO A 73 5.30 2.51 -7.86
CA PRO A 73 6.50 2.48 -8.70
C PRO A 73 7.62 1.63 -8.10
N ALA A 74 7.75 1.59 -6.78
CA ALA A 74 8.79 0.82 -6.12
C ALA A 74 8.60 -0.70 -6.30
N PHE A 75 7.37 -1.21 -6.21
CA PHE A 75 7.06 -2.61 -6.51
C PHE A 75 7.31 -2.95 -7.98
N ASN A 76 6.88 -2.08 -8.92
CA ASN A 76 7.17 -2.30 -10.32
C ASN A 76 8.69 -2.43 -10.57
N THR A 77 9.48 -1.53 -9.99
CA THR A 77 10.94 -1.57 -10.09
C THR A 77 11.52 -2.84 -9.45
N LEU A 78 10.96 -3.30 -8.32
CA LEU A 78 11.37 -4.55 -7.69
C LEU A 78 11.17 -5.75 -8.63
N PHE A 79 10.01 -5.87 -9.26
CA PHE A 79 9.74 -6.94 -10.23
C PHE A 79 10.65 -6.88 -11.45
N VAL A 80 10.84 -5.69 -12.01
CA VAL A 80 11.73 -5.47 -13.17
C VAL A 80 13.19 -5.80 -12.84
N ASN A 81 13.66 -5.50 -11.63
CA ASN A 81 15.03 -5.80 -11.21
C ASN A 81 15.31 -7.29 -10.96
N LEU A 82 14.27 -8.09 -10.74
CA LEU A 82 14.36 -9.54 -10.61
C LEU A 82 14.30 -10.26 -11.97
N ALA A 83 13.87 -9.57 -13.02
CA ALA A 83 13.68 -10.15 -14.34
C ALA A 83 14.88 -9.90 -15.27
N PRO A 84 15.26 -10.86 -16.12
CA PRO A 84 16.23 -10.65 -17.19
C PRO A 84 15.72 -9.63 -18.21
N ASN A 85 16.64 -9.02 -18.97
CA ASN A 85 16.31 -7.93 -19.90
C ASN A 85 15.21 -8.29 -20.91
N SER A 86 15.20 -9.54 -21.37
CA SER A 86 14.22 -10.05 -22.33
C SER A 86 12.81 -10.25 -21.74
N GLN A 87 12.66 -10.24 -20.40
CA GLN A 87 11.40 -10.54 -19.71
C GLN A 87 10.85 -9.38 -18.88
N ARG A 88 11.40 -8.18 -19.03
CA ARG A 88 10.96 -7.00 -18.27
C ARG A 88 9.50 -6.62 -18.50
N GLY A 89 9.03 -6.74 -19.74
CA GLY A 89 7.64 -6.51 -20.08
C GLY A 89 6.71 -7.49 -19.34
N THR A 90 7.08 -8.77 -19.32
CA THR A 90 6.35 -9.81 -18.58
C THR A 90 6.34 -9.54 -17.09
N ALA A 91 7.46 -9.11 -16.49
CA ALA A 91 7.53 -8.76 -15.09
C ALA A 91 6.59 -7.62 -14.73
N THR A 92 6.56 -6.55 -15.55
CA THR A 92 5.64 -5.43 -15.37
C THR A 92 4.18 -5.88 -15.50
N SER A 93 3.84 -6.68 -16.51
CA SER A 93 2.48 -7.20 -16.69
C SER A 93 2.03 -8.06 -15.52
N THR A 94 2.91 -8.95 -15.03
CA THR A 94 2.63 -9.79 -13.86
C THR A 94 2.35 -8.95 -12.62
N TYR A 95 3.15 -7.91 -12.38
CA TYR A 95 2.92 -6.98 -11.29
C TYR A 95 1.57 -6.27 -11.42
N LEU A 96 1.25 -5.70 -12.58
CA LEU A 96 -0.01 -4.98 -12.81
C LEU A 96 -1.22 -5.90 -12.66
N THR A 97 -1.16 -7.11 -13.23
CA THR A 97 -2.23 -8.11 -13.08
C THR A 97 -2.45 -8.48 -11.60
N SER A 98 -1.35 -8.70 -10.85
CA SER A 98 -1.44 -9.00 -9.41
C SER A 98 -2.08 -7.85 -8.63
N TRP A 99 -1.78 -6.61 -9.02
CA TRP A 99 -2.37 -5.41 -8.44
C TRP A 99 -3.88 -5.34 -8.70
N ASP A 100 -4.30 -5.54 -9.95
CA ASP A 100 -5.71 -5.47 -10.35
C ASP A 100 -6.54 -6.59 -9.70
N VAL A 101 -6.00 -7.81 -9.67
CA VAL A 101 -6.64 -8.94 -8.97
C VAL A 101 -6.76 -8.65 -7.47
N GLY A 102 -5.71 -8.09 -6.86
CA GLY A 102 -5.72 -7.70 -5.45
C GLY A 102 -6.77 -6.64 -5.13
N ILE A 103 -6.91 -5.62 -5.98
CA ILE A 103 -7.96 -4.60 -5.85
C ILE A 103 -9.34 -5.24 -5.98
N GLY A 104 -9.57 -6.08 -7.00
CA GLY A 104 -10.84 -6.74 -7.23
C GLY A 104 -11.29 -7.58 -6.04
N ILE A 105 -10.41 -8.47 -5.55
CA ILE A 105 -10.69 -9.28 -4.36
C ILE A 105 -10.91 -8.40 -3.12
N GLY A 106 -10.07 -7.37 -2.94
CA GLY A 106 -10.14 -6.46 -1.80
C GLY A 106 -11.45 -5.67 -1.76
N MET A 107 -11.94 -5.20 -2.92
CA MET A 107 -13.22 -4.48 -3.03
C MET A 107 -14.40 -5.41 -2.70
N LEU A 108 -14.41 -6.63 -3.24
CA LEU A 108 -15.49 -7.60 -2.98
C LEU A 108 -15.52 -8.02 -1.52
N THR A 109 -14.37 -8.40 -0.95
CA THR A 109 -14.31 -8.84 0.45
C THR A 109 -14.57 -7.71 1.44
N GLY A 110 -13.98 -6.53 1.20
CA GLY A 110 -14.19 -5.34 2.03
C GLY A 110 -15.64 -4.85 1.98
N GLY A 111 -16.25 -4.82 0.78
CA GLY A 111 -17.66 -4.48 0.61
C GLY A 111 -18.59 -5.46 1.31
N TYR A 112 -18.34 -6.76 1.16
CA TYR A 112 -19.12 -7.80 1.84
C TYR A 112 -19.04 -7.67 3.38
N ILE A 113 -17.85 -7.47 3.94
CA ILE A 113 -17.69 -7.27 5.38
C ILE A 113 -18.41 -6.00 5.86
N ALA A 114 -18.35 -4.92 5.08
CA ALA A 114 -19.04 -3.67 5.42
C ALA A 114 -20.56 -3.83 5.39
N GLU A 115 -21.10 -4.63 4.47
CA GLU A 115 -22.54 -4.91 4.34
C GLU A 115 -23.07 -5.78 5.51
N ILE A 116 -22.39 -6.89 5.83
CA ILE A 116 -22.84 -7.82 6.88
C ILE A 116 -22.47 -7.36 8.30
N SER A 117 -21.62 -6.35 8.42
CA SER A 117 -21.11 -5.87 9.70
C SER A 117 -21.08 -4.34 9.74
N THR A 118 -19.86 -3.76 9.74
CA THR A 118 -19.66 -2.31 9.82
C THR A 118 -18.38 -1.92 9.06
N PHE A 119 -18.28 -0.65 8.67
CA PHE A 119 -17.11 -0.13 7.95
C PHE A 119 -15.82 -0.20 8.78
N ASP A 120 -15.90 0.03 10.10
CA ASP A 120 -14.74 -0.08 11.00
C ASP A 120 -14.13 -1.49 10.98
N LYS A 121 -14.97 -2.53 10.96
CA LYS A 121 -14.50 -3.92 10.86
C LYS A 121 -13.90 -4.23 9.50
N ALA A 122 -14.45 -3.68 8.41
CA ALA A 122 -13.85 -3.80 7.09
C ALA A 122 -12.45 -3.13 7.04
N TYR A 123 -12.30 -1.95 7.62
CA TYR A 123 -10.99 -1.29 7.72
C TYR A 123 -10.02 -2.03 8.64
N LEU A 124 -10.50 -2.59 9.75
CA LEU A 124 -9.67 -3.41 10.63
C LEU A 124 -9.19 -4.68 9.93
N PHE A 125 -10.05 -5.33 9.16
CA PHE A 125 -9.68 -6.47 8.32
C PHE A 125 -8.59 -6.09 7.32
N GLY A 126 -8.74 -4.95 6.61
CA GLY A 126 -7.72 -4.41 5.72
C GLY A 126 -6.40 -4.11 6.44
N ALA A 127 -6.46 -3.57 7.66
CA ALA A 127 -5.29 -3.35 8.50
C ALA A 127 -4.55 -4.67 8.81
N CYS A 128 -5.28 -5.70 9.24
CA CYS A 128 -4.70 -7.01 9.55
C CYS A 128 -4.03 -7.64 8.33
N LEU A 129 -4.69 -7.61 7.16
CA LEU A 129 -4.11 -8.13 5.91
C LEU A 129 -2.84 -7.36 5.53
N THR A 130 -2.85 -6.04 5.68
CA THR A 130 -1.68 -5.22 5.34
C THR A 130 -0.53 -5.45 6.32
N VAL A 131 -0.81 -5.68 7.61
CA VAL A 131 0.21 -6.08 8.60
C VAL A 131 0.84 -7.41 8.21
N VAL A 132 0.03 -8.42 7.88
CA VAL A 132 0.53 -9.73 7.43
C VAL A 132 1.40 -9.57 6.18
N SER A 133 0.95 -8.75 5.22
CA SER A 133 1.70 -8.45 4.00
C SER A 133 3.03 -7.75 4.30
N ALA A 134 3.06 -6.80 5.23
CA ALA A 134 4.28 -6.09 5.64
C ALA A 134 5.29 -7.03 6.31
N ILE A 135 4.82 -7.93 7.18
CA ILE A 135 5.64 -8.96 7.83
C ILE A 135 6.21 -9.91 6.78
N TYR A 136 5.36 -10.42 5.87
CA TYR A 136 5.79 -11.31 4.79
C TYR A 136 6.81 -10.65 3.87
N PHE A 137 6.57 -9.39 3.50
CA PHE A 137 7.50 -8.60 2.69
C PHE A 137 8.87 -8.50 3.36
N LYS A 138 8.91 -8.18 4.66
CA LYS A 138 10.15 -8.01 5.42
C LYS A 138 10.91 -9.34 5.57
N ILE A 139 10.21 -10.44 5.88
CA ILE A 139 10.84 -11.73 6.22
C ILE A 139 11.22 -12.53 4.97
N LYS A 140 10.40 -12.49 3.91
CA LYS A 140 10.58 -13.33 2.72
C LYS A 140 11.02 -12.55 1.50
N VAL A 141 10.31 -11.46 1.17
CA VAL A 141 10.53 -10.74 -0.10
C VAL A 141 11.85 -9.95 -0.06
N THR A 142 12.12 -9.24 1.02
CA THR A 142 13.32 -8.42 1.15
C THR A 142 14.61 -9.24 1.03
N PRO A 143 14.80 -10.37 1.79
CA PRO A 143 16.00 -11.20 1.63
C PRO A 143 16.10 -11.84 0.24
N HIS A 144 14.95 -12.32 -0.31
CA HIS A 144 14.92 -12.89 -1.65
C HIS A 144 15.36 -11.86 -2.71
N TYR A 145 14.86 -10.63 -2.61
CA TYR A 145 15.26 -9.55 -3.51
C TYR A 145 16.75 -9.26 -3.44
N HIS A 146 17.30 -9.09 -2.25
CA HIS A 146 18.73 -8.79 -2.08
C HIS A 146 19.63 -9.90 -2.60
N LYS A 147 19.18 -11.16 -2.53
CA LYS A 147 19.95 -12.33 -3.01
C LYS A 147 19.88 -12.48 -4.54
N ASN A 148 18.75 -12.15 -5.16
CA ASN A 148 18.46 -12.51 -6.55
C ASN A 148 18.31 -11.30 -7.48
N LYS A 149 18.43 -10.07 -7.00
CA LYS A 149 18.38 -8.88 -7.86
C LYS A 149 19.48 -8.91 -8.90
N LEU A 150 19.16 -8.63 -10.14
CA LEU A 150 20.08 -8.57 -11.26
C LEU A 150 20.73 -7.17 -11.42
N ARG A 151 20.25 -6.19 -10.64
CA ARG A 151 20.71 -4.79 -10.63
C ARG A 151 20.61 -4.17 -9.25
#